data_8cb37182932c92df99dfa8f381debc9b
#
_entry.id   8cb37182932c92df99dfa8f381debc9b
#
_cell.length_a   1.000
_cell.length_b   1.000
_cell.length_c   1.000
_cell.angle_alpha   90.00
_cell.angle_beta   90.00
_cell.angle_gamma   90.00
#
_symmetry.space_group_name_H-M   'P 1'
#
loop_
_entity.id
_entity.type
_entity.pdbx_description
1 polymer ?
#
loop_
_entity_poly.entity_id
_entity_poly.type
_entity_poly.pdbx_seq_one_letter_code
_entity_poly.pdbx_strand_id
1 'polypeptide(L)'
;MGESSLKEKTAKGLFWGGIGNTAFQLLNLIIGIFLGRLLDASAYGMVGVLTIFSAMAGIFVESGFILAIVNKKEIRHEDYNSVFWFNISVGTVLYLLLFACAPYIAEFYHKPELTPLARFQFLSFLVGSFGTAPTAYFFRNLMVKERSQIQIAAIVVSG
;
A
#
# COMPACT_ATOMS: atom_id res chain seq x y z
N MET A 1 8.19 28.20 21.92
CA MET A 1 7.39 27.97 20.71
C MET A 1 6.33 26.96 21.07
N GLY A 2 5.09 27.41 21.17
CA GLY A 2 4.15 26.91 22.13
C GLY A 2 3.37 25.67 21.77
N GLU A 3 2.80 25.05 22.79
CA GLU A 3 1.82 23.96 22.74
C GLU A 3 0.62 24.24 21.80
N SER A 4 0.27 25.50 21.59
CA SER A 4 -0.76 25.93 20.63
C SER A 4 -0.45 25.57 19.19
N SER A 5 0.82 25.69 18.78
CA SER A 5 1.27 25.34 17.41
C SER A 5 1.23 23.82 17.17
N LEU A 6 1.53 23.02 18.20
CA LEU A 6 1.51 21.56 18.10
C LEU A 6 0.07 21.04 18.03
N LYS A 7 -0.82 21.57 18.87
CA LYS A 7 -2.26 21.24 18.87
C LYS A 7 -2.91 21.59 17.54
N GLU A 8 -2.58 22.73 16.96
CA GLU A 8 -3.13 23.17 15.66
C GLU A 8 -2.63 22.27 14.50
N LYS A 9 -1.33 21.92 14.51
CA LYS A 9 -0.78 20.98 13.51
C LYS A 9 -1.40 19.60 13.62
N THR A 10 -1.58 19.11 14.85
CA THR A 10 -2.23 17.80 15.10
C THR A 10 -3.69 17.83 14.68
N ALA A 11 -4.45 18.87 15.01
CA ALA A 11 -5.83 19.03 14.61
C ALA A 11 -6.00 19.09 13.08
N LYS A 12 -5.15 19.88 12.40
CA LYS A 12 -5.09 19.92 10.93
C LYS A 12 -4.73 18.54 10.33
N GLY A 13 -3.76 17.87 10.92
CA GLY A 13 -3.36 16.51 10.49
C GLY A 13 -4.50 15.50 10.61
N LEU A 14 -5.21 15.49 11.73
CA LEU A 14 -6.38 14.63 11.96
C LEU A 14 -7.53 14.96 10.99
N PHE A 15 -7.81 16.23 10.78
CA PHE A 15 -8.87 16.67 9.87
C PHE A 15 -8.56 16.26 8.41
N TRP A 16 -7.37 16.57 7.92
CA TRP A 16 -6.96 16.19 6.56
C TRP A 16 -6.79 14.68 6.39
N GLY A 17 -6.28 14.00 7.41
CA GLY A 17 -6.21 12.53 7.42
C GLY A 17 -7.58 11.88 7.39
N GLY A 18 -8.54 12.40 8.15
CA GLY A 18 -9.93 11.95 8.16
C GLY A 18 -10.61 12.14 6.80
N ILE A 19 -10.49 13.34 6.21
CA ILE A 19 -11.03 13.64 4.87
C ILE A 19 -10.38 12.73 3.82
N GLY A 20 -9.06 12.62 3.83
CA GLY A 20 -8.33 11.80 2.88
C GLY A 20 -8.74 10.32 2.95
N ASN A 21 -8.84 9.79 4.16
CA ASN A 21 -9.27 8.40 4.36
C ASN A 21 -10.73 8.17 3.95
N THR A 22 -11.63 9.09 4.29
CA THR A 22 -13.04 9.00 3.89
C THR A 22 -13.19 9.10 2.38
N ALA A 23 -12.51 10.03 1.73
CA ALA A 23 -12.51 10.14 0.27
C ALA A 23 -11.97 8.87 -0.41
N PHE A 24 -10.88 8.32 0.14
CA PHE A 24 -10.32 7.04 -0.31
C PHE A 24 -11.33 5.90 -0.21
N GLN A 25 -12.02 5.77 0.93
CA GLN A 25 -13.03 4.73 1.15
C GLN A 25 -14.23 4.88 0.21
N LEU A 26 -14.71 6.11 0.01
CA LEU A 26 -15.81 6.39 -0.92
C LEU A 26 -15.44 6.05 -2.37
N LEU A 27 -14.25 6.42 -2.80
CA LEU A 27 -13.77 6.08 -4.15
C LEU A 27 -13.63 4.57 -4.34
N ASN A 28 -13.04 3.87 -3.37
CA ASN A 28 -12.96 2.41 -3.41
C ASN A 28 -14.35 1.75 -3.45
N LEU A 29 -15.32 2.29 -2.72
CA LEU A 29 -16.69 1.80 -2.73
C LEU A 29 -17.34 2.00 -4.11
N ILE A 30 -17.17 3.17 -4.72
CA ILE A 30 -17.68 3.46 -6.06
C ILE A 30 -17.05 2.53 -7.08
N ILE A 31 -15.72 2.41 -7.08
CA ILE A 31 -14.98 1.50 -7.97
C ILE A 31 -15.44 0.06 -7.75
N GLY A 32 -15.57 -0.37 -6.49
CA GLY A 32 -16.04 -1.72 -6.14
C GLY A 32 -17.45 -2.01 -6.67
N ILE A 33 -18.38 -1.05 -6.59
CA ILE A 33 -19.73 -1.19 -7.16
C ILE A 33 -19.67 -1.27 -8.70
N PHE A 34 -18.84 -0.43 -9.33
CA PHE A 34 -18.66 -0.44 -10.77
C PHE A 34 -18.08 -1.77 -11.26
N LEU A 35 -17.02 -2.24 -10.64
CA LEU A 35 -16.41 -3.53 -10.93
C LEU A 35 -17.38 -4.69 -10.68
N GLY A 36 -18.15 -4.65 -9.60
CA GLY A 36 -19.16 -5.67 -9.28
C GLY A 36 -20.32 -5.72 -10.27
N ARG A 37 -20.56 -4.65 -11.04
CA ARG A 37 -21.56 -4.61 -12.11
C ARG A 37 -21.02 -4.99 -13.48
N LEU A 38 -19.73 -4.75 -13.72
CA LEU A 38 -19.09 -4.99 -15.01
C LEU A 38 -18.46 -6.38 -15.10
N LEU A 39 -18.00 -6.91 -13.98
CA LEU A 39 -17.34 -8.21 -13.90
C LEU A 39 -18.34 -9.30 -13.54
N ASP A 40 -18.19 -10.45 -14.18
CA ASP A 40 -18.89 -11.67 -13.78
C ASP A 40 -18.48 -12.09 -12.36
N ALA A 41 -19.37 -12.79 -11.65
CA ALA A 41 -19.12 -13.28 -10.30
C ALA A 41 -17.82 -14.10 -10.21
N SER A 42 -17.46 -14.83 -11.27
CA SER A 42 -16.22 -15.59 -11.36
C SER A 42 -14.98 -14.69 -11.37
N ALA A 43 -14.99 -13.62 -12.19
CA ALA A 43 -13.89 -12.68 -12.28
C ALA A 43 -13.72 -11.88 -10.98
N TYR A 44 -14.83 -11.46 -10.37
CA TYR A 44 -14.80 -10.79 -9.06
C TYR A 44 -14.26 -11.70 -7.96
N GLY A 45 -14.64 -12.98 -7.98
CA GLY A 45 -14.11 -13.98 -7.06
C GLY A 45 -12.60 -14.19 -7.20
N MET A 46 -12.06 -14.17 -8.43
CA MET A 46 -10.61 -14.26 -8.68
C MET A 46 -9.85 -13.09 -8.05
N VAL A 47 -10.36 -11.86 -8.21
CA VAL A 47 -9.78 -10.68 -7.57
C VAL A 47 -9.83 -10.80 -6.05
N GLY A 48 -10.94 -11.30 -5.49
CA GLY A 48 -11.10 -11.54 -4.06
C GLY A 48 -10.05 -12.52 -3.50
N VAL A 49 -9.80 -13.62 -4.18
CA VAL A 49 -8.76 -14.60 -3.82
C VAL A 49 -7.38 -13.91 -3.79
N LEU A 50 -7.03 -13.19 -4.84
CA LEU A 50 -5.74 -12.52 -4.93
C LEU A 50 -5.57 -11.43 -3.87
N THR A 51 -6.67 -10.77 -3.48
CA THR A 51 -6.65 -9.77 -2.40
C THR A 51 -6.27 -10.40 -1.06
N ILE A 52 -6.72 -11.63 -0.77
CA ILE A 52 -6.34 -12.34 0.45
C ILE A 52 -4.83 -12.60 0.48
N PHE A 53 -4.26 -13.14 -0.60
CA PHE A 53 -2.82 -13.37 -0.70
C PHE A 53 -2.03 -12.06 -0.63
N SER A 54 -2.55 -11.01 -1.26
CA SER A 54 -1.95 -9.69 -1.21
C SER A 54 -1.97 -9.10 0.20
N ALA A 55 -3.07 -9.25 0.95
CA ALA A 55 -3.17 -8.78 2.33
C ALA A 55 -2.19 -9.52 3.24
N MET A 56 -2.06 -10.82 3.11
CA MET A 56 -1.08 -11.61 3.87
C MET A 56 0.36 -11.17 3.56
N ALA A 57 0.70 -11.01 2.28
CA ALA A 57 2.02 -10.56 1.88
C ALA A 57 2.30 -9.11 2.31
N GLY A 58 1.29 -8.25 2.29
CA GLY A 58 1.38 -6.85 2.75
C GLY A 58 1.84 -6.74 4.20
N ILE A 59 1.40 -7.63 5.08
CA ILE A 59 1.83 -7.68 6.48
C ILE A 59 3.36 -7.82 6.59
N PHE A 60 3.99 -8.58 5.72
CA PHE A 60 5.45 -8.74 5.72
C PHE A 60 6.18 -7.50 5.20
N VAL A 61 5.61 -6.80 4.24
CA VAL A 61 6.20 -5.56 3.68
C VAL A 61 6.04 -4.39 4.65
N GLU A 62 4.89 -4.28 5.32
CA GLU A 62 4.60 -3.20 6.27
C GLU A 62 5.20 -3.43 7.66
N SER A 63 5.86 -4.57 7.90
CA SER A 63 6.33 -5.02 9.21
C SER A 63 7.35 -4.08 9.85
N GLY A 64 6.87 -2.99 10.43
CA GLY A 64 7.58 -2.27 11.50
C GLY A 64 8.72 -1.34 11.10
N PHE A 65 9.26 -1.39 9.88
CA PHE A 65 10.40 -0.56 9.48
C PHE A 65 10.07 0.93 9.40
N ILE A 66 8.86 1.28 8.94
CA ILE A 66 8.38 2.67 8.96
C ILE A 66 8.31 3.17 10.40
N LEU A 67 7.75 2.36 11.30
CA LEU A 67 7.66 2.67 12.73
C LEU A 67 9.03 2.75 13.40
N ALA A 68 9.98 1.90 13.01
CA ALA A 68 11.34 1.93 13.52
C ALA A 68 12.05 3.25 13.17
N ILE A 69 11.91 3.71 11.92
CA ILE A 69 12.44 5.01 11.50
C ILE A 69 11.74 6.16 12.24
N VAL A 70 10.41 6.14 12.32
CA VAL A 70 9.64 7.23 12.95
C VAL A 70 10.00 7.37 14.42
N ASN A 71 10.27 6.28 15.12
CA ASN A 71 10.58 6.26 16.56
C ASN A 71 12.07 6.51 16.87
N LYS A 72 12.97 6.47 15.89
CA LYS A 72 14.40 6.71 16.11
C LYS A 72 14.64 8.19 16.40
N LYS A 73 15.36 8.48 17.51
CA LYS A 73 15.63 9.87 17.97
C LYS A 73 16.50 10.65 16.99
N GLU A 74 17.57 10.04 16.50
CA GLU A 74 18.48 10.62 15.52
C GLU A 74 18.52 9.75 14.28
N ILE A 75 18.12 10.29 13.13
CA ILE A 75 18.17 9.60 11.85
C ILE A 75 19.26 10.22 11.00
N ARG A 76 20.09 9.36 10.43
CA ARG A 76 21.05 9.68 9.39
C ARG A 76 20.48 9.32 8.01
N HIS A 77 21.00 9.95 6.97
CA HIS A 77 20.66 9.57 5.58
C HIS A 77 20.88 8.07 5.31
N GLU A 78 21.86 7.49 5.98
CA GLU A 78 22.19 6.05 5.90
C GLU A 78 21.04 5.15 6.37
N ASP A 79 20.26 5.58 7.36
CA ASP A 79 19.11 4.82 7.88
C ASP A 79 17.99 4.72 6.83
N TYR A 80 17.67 5.83 6.14
CA TYR A 80 16.70 5.80 5.05
C TYR A 80 17.17 4.91 3.90
N ASN A 81 18.45 4.95 3.59
CA ASN A 81 19.04 4.15 2.53
C ASN A 81 19.01 2.65 2.87
N SER A 82 19.33 2.31 4.13
CA SER A 82 19.29 0.93 4.63
C SER A 82 17.88 0.36 4.58
N VAL A 83 16.87 1.13 5.01
CA VAL A 83 15.46 0.70 4.96
C VAL A 83 14.97 0.60 3.52
N PHE A 84 15.37 1.50 2.66
CA PHE A 84 15.04 1.46 1.23
C PHE A 84 15.52 0.17 0.58
N TRP A 85 16.81 -0.13 0.69
CA TRP A 85 17.38 -1.36 0.12
C TRP A 85 16.82 -2.63 0.74
N PHE A 86 16.58 -2.62 2.06
CA PHE A 86 15.95 -3.75 2.74
C PHE A 86 14.54 -4.01 2.19
N ASN A 87 13.71 -2.97 2.07
CA ASN A 87 12.34 -3.12 1.55
C ASN A 87 12.31 -3.57 0.09
N ILE A 88 13.22 -3.06 -0.74
CA ILE A 88 13.36 -3.55 -2.12
C ILE A 88 13.72 -5.03 -2.13
N SER A 89 14.67 -5.45 -1.28
CA SER A 89 15.05 -6.85 -1.19
C SER A 89 13.89 -7.74 -0.75
N VAL A 90 13.17 -7.35 0.30
CA VAL A 90 11.98 -8.08 0.79
C VAL A 90 10.88 -8.10 -0.26
N GLY A 91 10.57 -6.96 -0.87
CA GLY A 91 9.55 -6.85 -1.92
C GLY A 91 9.89 -7.72 -3.15
N THR A 92 11.18 -7.76 -3.52
CA THR A 92 11.65 -8.60 -4.64
C THR A 92 11.53 -10.08 -4.30
N VAL A 93 11.96 -10.49 -3.10
CA VAL A 93 11.85 -11.89 -2.65
C VAL A 93 10.39 -12.32 -2.59
N LEU A 94 9.51 -11.50 -2.00
CA LEU A 94 8.08 -11.76 -1.95
C LEU A 94 7.46 -11.86 -3.34
N TYR A 95 7.80 -10.93 -4.22
CA TYR A 95 7.33 -10.98 -5.61
C TYR A 95 7.74 -12.27 -6.30
N LEU A 96 9.01 -12.66 -6.22
CA LEU A 96 9.51 -13.88 -6.85
C LEU A 96 8.83 -15.14 -6.27
N LEU A 97 8.64 -15.18 -4.96
CA LEU A 97 7.97 -16.28 -4.28
C LEU A 97 6.50 -16.38 -4.73
N LEU A 98 5.77 -15.27 -4.70
CA LEU A 98 4.37 -15.25 -5.13
C LEU A 98 4.21 -15.48 -6.63
N PHE A 99 5.15 -15.01 -7.44
CA PHE A 99 5.20 -15.29 -8.88
C PHE A 99 5.36 -16.78 -9.17
N ALA A 100 6.22 -17.46 -8.40
CA ALA A 100 6.38 -18.92 -8.49
C ALA A 100 5.15 -19.66 -7.96
N CYS A 101 4.46 -19.14 -6.93
CA CYS A 101 3.24 -19.71 -6.37
C CYS A 101 2.00 -19.47 -7.26
N ALA A 102 2.02 -18.48 -8.14
CA ALA A 102 0.86 -18.12 -8.97
C ALA A 102 0.23 -19.32 -9.75
N PRO A 103 0.99 -20.19 -10.43
CA PRO A 103 0.41 -21.34 -11.11
C PRO A 103 -0.23 -22.34 -10.15
N TYR A 104 0.34 -22.55 -8.96
CA TYR A 104 -0.22 -23.45 -7.95
C TYR A 104 -1.54 -22.91 -7.39
N ILE A 105 -1.64 -21.60 -7.21
CA ILE A 105 -2.88 -20.92 -6.82
C ILE A 105 -3.94 -21.13 -7.90
N ALA A 106 -3.59 -20.93 -9.18
CA ALA A 106 -4.48 -21.11 -10.30
C ALA A 106 -4.98 -22.56 -10.45
N GLU A 107 -4.11 -23.52 -10.23
CA GLU A 107 -4.44 -24.95 -10.25
C GLU A 107 -5.38 -25.31 -9.10
N PHE A 108 -5.12 -24.83 -7.88
CA PHE A 108 -5.95 -25.05 -6.71
C PHE A 108 -7.39 -24.57 -6.89
N TYR A 109 -7.56 -23.40 -7.51
CA TYR A 109 -8.89 -22.84 -7.80
C TYR A 109 -9.47 -23.30 -9.14
N HIS A 110 -8.78 -24.16 -9.88
CA HIS A 110 -9.19 -24.64 -11.22
C HIS A 110 -9.48 -23.52 -12.20
N LYS A 111 -8.71 -22.40 -12.12
CA LYS A 111 -8.84 -21.19 -12.93
C LYS A 111 -7.48 -20.80 -13.52
N PRO A 112 -7.14 -21.24 -14.73
CA PRO A 112 -5.83 -20.91 -15.35
C PRO A 112 -5.63 -19.42 -15.57
N GLU A 113 -6.71 -18.65 -15.73
CA GLU A 113 -6.71 -17.19 -15.88
C GLU A 113 -6.15 -16.46 -14.64
N LEU A 114 -6.18 -17.11 -13.48
CA LEU A 114 -5.62 -16.60 -12.24
C LEU A 114 -4.10 -16.41 -12.30
N THR A 115 -3.39 -17.21 -13.09
CA THR A 115 -1.92 -17.12 -13.17
C THR A 115 -1.42 -15.77 -13.68
N PRO A 116 -1.82 -15.26 -14.87
CA PRO A 116 -1.38 -13.96 -15.35
C PRO A 116 -1.89 -12.82 -14.46
N LEU A 117 -3.12 -12.94 -13.95
CA LEU A 117 -3.71 -11.95 -13.06
C LEU A 117 -2.93 -11.84 -11.75
N ALA A 118 -2.59 -12.99 -11.13
CA ALA A 118 -1.79 -13.06 -9.92
C ALA A 118 -0.39 -12.44 -10.12
N ARG A 119 0.28 -12.78 -11.21
CA ARG A 119 1.61 -12.24 -11.53
C ARG A 119 1.59 -10.72 -11.68
N PHE A 120 0.55 -10.19 -12.33
CA PHE A 120 0.38 -8.75 -12.46
C PHE A 120 0.06 -8.09 -11.12
N GLN A 121 -0.86 -8.65 -10.35
CA GLN A 121 -1.24 -8.15 -9.03
C GLN A 121 -0.04 -8.12 -8.08
N PHE A 122 0.75 -9.18 -8.05
CA PHE A 122 1.89 -9.29 -7.13
C PHE A 122 3.06 -8.35 -7.51
N LEU A 123 3.12 -7.86 -8.74
CA LEU A 123 4.06 -6.81 -9.13
C LEU A 123 3.90 -5.54 -8.28
N SER A 124 2.70 -5.31 -7.74
CA SER A 124 2.43 -4.19 -6.83
C SER A 124 3.34 -4.19 -5.59
N PHE A 125 3.78 -5.36 -5.10
CA PHE A 125 4.70 -5.45 -3.97
C PHE A 125 6.09 -4.93 -4.32
N LEU A 126 6.57 -5.22 -5.52
CA LEU A 126 7.83 -4.69 -6.01
C LEU A 126 7.75 -3.17 -6.16
N VAL A 127 6.71 -2.68 -6.82
CA VAL A 127 6.50 -1.23 -7.01
C VAL A 127 6.29 -0.53 -5.67
N GLY A 128 5.49 -1.12 -4.76
CA GLY A 128 5.22 -0.59 -3.42
C GLY A 128 6.47 -0.46 -2.56
N SER A 129 7.44 -1.36 -2.70
CA SER A 129 8.68 -1.30 -1.93
C SER A 129 9.51 -0.04 -2.19
N PHE A 130 9.43 0.55 -3.38
CA PHE A 130 10.07 1.84 -3.69
C PHE A 130 9.40 3.02 -2.95
N GLY A 131 8.13 2.90 -2.61
CA GLY A 131 7.36 3.94 -1.90
C GLY A 131 7.59 4.00 -0.40
N THR A 132 8.29 3.04 0.21
CA THR A 132 8.42 2.92 1.66
C THR A 132 9.24 4.06 2.27
N ALA A 133 10.38 4.40 1.69
CA ALA A 133 11.25 5.46 2.22
C ALA A 133 10.60 6.87 2.13
N PRO A 134 10.00 7.29 1.00
CA PRO A 134 9.21 8.52 0.95
C PRO A 134 8.06 8.53 1.97
N THR A 135 7.36 7.41 2.13
CA THR A 135 6.26 7.30 3.09
C THR A 135 6.73 7.51 4.53
N ALA A 136 7.87 6.92 4.92
CA ALA A 136 8.47 7.12 6.24
C ALA A 136 8.84 8.60 6.49
N TYR A 137 9.36 9.29 5.48
CA TYR A 137 9.67 10.71 5.54
C TYR A 137 8.42 11.58 5.78
N PHE A 138 7.32 11.31 5.05
CA PHE A 138 6.05 12.03 5.25
C PHE A 138 5.45 11.81 6.63
N PHE A 139 5.49 10.57 7.14
CA PHE A 139 5.01 10.26 8.48
C PHE A 139 5.79 11.00 9.56
N ARG A 140 7.12 10.99 9.47
CA ARG A 140 7.97 11.64 10.48
C ARG A 140 7.78 13.15 10.53
N ASN A 141 7.67 13.79 9.38
CA ASN A 141 7.51 15.25 9.28
C ASN A 141 6.05 15.72 9.47
N LEU A 142 5.12 14.82 9.82
CA LEU A 142 3.70 15.09 9.99
C LEU A 142 3.07 15.77 8.74
N MET A 143 3.60 15.47 7.56
CA MET A 143 3.12 16.00 6.28
C MET A 143 1.88 15.21 5.79
N VAL A 144 0.83 15.16 6.63
CA VAL A 144 -0.38 14.39 6.35
C VAL A 144 -1.16 14.96 5.18
N LYS A 145 -1.15 16.28 5.04
CA LYS A 145 -1.86 17.00 3.96
C LYS A 145 -1.28 16.61 2.59
N GLU A 146 0.02 16.72 2.44
CA GLU A 146 0.74 16.43 1.19
C GLU A 146 0.56 14.96 0.81
N ARG A 147 0.66 14.07 1.77
CA ARG A 147 0.40 12.65 1.58
C ARG A 147 -1.03 12.37 1.11
N SER A 148 -2.03 12.98 1.75
CA SER A 148 -3.43 12.82 1.36
C SER A 148 -3.70 13.33 -0.05
N GLN A 149 -3.09 14.46 -0.44
CA GLN A 149 -3.22 15.00 -1.79
C GLN A 149 -2.62 14.06 -2.85
N ILE A 150 -1.42 13.53 -2.59
CA ILE A 150 -0.76 12.57 -3.50
C ILE A 150 -1.62 11.30 -3.62
N GLN A 151 -2.17 10.81 -2.51
CA GLN A 151 -2.99 9.62 -2.48
C GLN A 151 -4.29 9.80 -3.28
N ILE A 152 -4.97 10.94 -3.10
CA ILE A 152 -6.18 11.28 -3.88
C ILE A 152 -5.83 11.43 -5.36
N ALA A 153 -4.76 12.15 -5.70
CA ALA A 153 -4.32 12.31 -7.08
C ALA A 153 -3.99 10.96 -7.74
N ALA A 154 -3.30 10.07 -7.02
CA ALA A 154 -2.97 8.73 -7.50
C ALA A 154 -4.22 7.91 -7.83
N ILE A 155 -5.27 7.99 -7.00
CA ILE A 155 -6.53 7.27 -7.23
C ILE A 155 -7.27 7.84 -8.45
N VAL A 156 -7.34 9.17 -8.57
CA VAL A 156 -8.01 9.82 -9.72
C VAL A 156 -7.32 9.48 -11.04
N VAL A 157 -6.01 9.26 -11.03
CA VAL A 157 -5.24 8.87 -12.23
C VAL A 157 -5.34 7.37 -12.50
N SER A 158 -5.49 6.55 -11.44
CA SER A 158 -5.54 5.08 -11.54
C SER A 158 -6.95 4.51 -11.78
N GLY A 159 -7.99 5.25 -11.45
CA GLY A 159 -9.41 4.84 -11.63
C GLY A 159 -10.00 5.35 -12.90
#